data_d92601e5d14e27fa3d15c5c24679ce60
#
_entry.id   d92601e5d14e27fa3d15c5c24679ce60
#
_cell.length_a   1.000
_cell.length_b   1.000
_cell.length_c   1.000
_cell.angle_alpha   90.00
_cell.angle_beta   90.00
_cell.angle_gamma   90.00
#
_symmetry.space_group_name_H-M   'P 1'
#
loop_
_entity.id
_entity.type
_entity.pdbx_description
1 polymer ?
#
loop_
_entity_poly.entity_id
_entity_poly.type
_entity_poly.pdbx_seq_one_letter_code
_entity_poly.pdbx_strand_id
1 'polypeptide(L)'
;MHLTKDQQETTKNLLIQRFIEEPVPLLKKNIADVIGSLSKILIPNKEWNELFQFFFNYSNSEKLIDKELAMILLSVIIEYFSVDEIKAYYDTLNKIIESHLQSEHPSLKTLAIETVNKIAQTPKAVKILKKYKNLIPLVL
;
A
#
# COMPACT_ATOMS: atom_id res chain seq x y z
N MET A 1 13.67 -11.89 17.08
CA MET A 1 12.52 -12.24 17.92
C MET A 1 11.68 -13.30 17.19
N HIS A 2 11.44 -14.41 17.87
CA HIS A 2 10.66 -15.50 17.30
C HIS A 2 9.25 -15.47 17.88
N LEU A 3 8.27 -15.17 17.02
CA LEU A 3 6.87 -15.25 17.36
C LEU A 3 6.34 -16.63 16.95
N THR A 4 5.48 -17.22 17.76
CA THR A 4 4.73 -18.39 17.34
C THR A 4 3.78 -18.00 16.20
N LYS A 5 3.28 -18.99 15.47
CA LYS A 5 2.35 -18.75 14.37
C LYS A 5 1.09 -18.02 14.87
N ASP A 6 0.57 -18.43 16.02
CA ASP A 6 -0.60 -17.79 16.64
C ASP A 6 -0.30 -16.35 17.06
N GLN A 7 0.89 -16.09 17.61
CA GLN A 7 1.31 -14.76 17.97
C GLN A 7 1.46 -13.85 16.75
N GLN A 8 1.99 -14.38 15.64
CA GLN A 8 2.08 -13.64 14.38
C GLN A 8 0.70 -13.25 13.86
N GLU A 9 -0.25 -14.20 13.83
CA GLU A 9 -1.60 -13.93 13.37
C GLU A 9 -2.31 -12.91 14.24
N THR A 10 -2.18 -13.03 15.55
CA THR A 10 -2.75 -12.06 16.49
C THR A 10 -2.17 -10.67 16.25
N THR A 11 -0.86 -10.56 16.11
CA THR A 11 -0.18 -9.28 15.87
C THR A 11 -0.62 -8.64 14.56
N LYS A 12 -0.66 -9.41 13.47
CA LYS A 12 -1.14 -8.93 12.16
C LYS A 12 -2.55 -8.36 12.25
N ASN A 13 -3.45 -9.10 12.86
CA ASN A 13 -4.85 -8.72 12.97
C ASN A 13 -5.02 -7.47 13.84
N LEU A 14 -4.29 -7.38 14.95
CA LEU A 14 -4.33 -6.21 15.82
C LEU A 14 -3.81 -4.96 15.13
N LEU A 15 -2.74 -5.08 14.35
CA LEU A 15 -2.18 -3.94 13.61
C LEU A 15 -3.18 -3.41 12.57
N ILE A 16 -3.80 -4.29 11.81
CA ILE A 16 -4.80 -3.90 10.81
C ILE A 16 -5.99 -3.23 11.50
N GLN A 17 -6.48 -3.83 12.57
CA GLN A 17 -7.62 -3.30 13.32
C GLN A 17 -7.31 -1.91 13.89
N ARG A 18 -6.14 -1.75 14.52
CA ARG A 18 -5.71 -0.46 15.05
C ARG A 18 -5.55 0.59 13.96
N PHE A 19 -5.04 0.20 12.81
CA PHE A 19 -4.90 1.10 11.67
C PHE A 19 -6.26 1.63 11.22
N ILE A 20 -7.26 0.74 11.13
CA ILE A 20 -8.61 1.11 10.72
C ILE A 20 -9.26 2.04 11.75
N GLU A 21 -9.12 1.73 13.03
CA GLU A 21 -9.83 2.39 14.12
C GLU A 21 -9.19 3.70 14.60
N GLU A 22 -7.92 3.93 14.28
CA GLU A 22 -7.20 5.10 14.80
C GLU A 22 -7.75 6.40 14.21
N PRO A 23 -8.31 7.30 15.04
CA PRO A 23 -8.88 8.55 14.54
C PRO A 23 -7.85 9.65 14.27
N VAL A 24 -6.66 9.58 14.86
CA VAL A 24 -5.64 10.62 14.70
C VAL A 24 -4.77 10.30 13.49
N PRO A 25 -4.74 11.16 12.45
CA PRO A 25 -3.99 10.88 11.21
C PRO A 25 -2.51 10.57 11.44
N LEU A 26 -1.84 11.30 12.32
CA LEU A 26 -0.43 11.08 12.61
C LEU A 26 -0.19 9.70 13.22
N LEU A 27 -1.03 9.29 14.18
CA LEU A 27 -0.91 7.98 14.82
C LEU A 27 -1.26 6.87 13.82
N LYS A 28 -2.24 7.10 12.96
CA LYS A 28 -2.60 6.15 11.89
C LYS A 28 -1.40 5.91 10.96
N LYS A 29 -0.71 6.97 10.59
CA LYS A 29 0.50 6.87 9.77
C LYS A 29 1.61 6.10 10.48
N ASN A 30 1.78 6.34 11.79
CA ASN A 30 2.75 5.59 12.59
C ASN A 30 2.42 4.10 12.63
N ILE A 31 1.15 3.74 12.75
CA ILE A 31 0.72 2.34 12.70
C ILE A 31 1.00 1.75 11.33
N ALA A 32 0.75 2.50 10.26
CA ALA A 32 1.08 2.08 8.90
C ALA A 32 2.58 1.81 8.73
N ASP A 33 3.43 2.62 9.35
CA ASP A 33 4.89 2.41 9.33
C ASP A 33 5.28 1.11 10.03
N VAL A 34 4.63 0.78 11.14
CA VAL A 34 4.83 -0.50 11.83
C VAL A 34 4.41 -1.67 10.94
N ILE A 35 3.26 -1.54 10.29
CA ILE A 35 2.79 -2.53 9.32
C ILE A 35 3.82 -2.69 8.19
N GLY A 36 4.36 -1.57 7.70
CA GLY A 36 5.40 -1.58 6.67
C GLY A 36 6.64 -2.34 7.10
N SER A 37 7.11 -2.10 8.33
CA SER A 37 8.29 -2.79 8.88
C SER A 37 8.07 -4.29 8.98
N LEU A 38 6.88 -4.71 9.38
CA LEU A 38 6.54 -6.13 9.45
C LEU A 38 6.40 -6.73 8.04
N SER A 39 5.83 -5.97 7.12
CA SER A 39 5.68 -6.36 5.71
C SER A 39 7.01 -6.65 5.04
N LYS A 40 8.06 -5.89 5.40
CA LYS A 40 9.42 -6.11 4.87
C LYS A 40 9.89 -7.54 5.07
N ILE A 41 9.45 -8.17 6.17
CA ILE A 41 9.82 -9.54 6.49
C ILE A 41 8.81 -10.54 5.92
N LEU A 42 7.52 -10.25 6.08
CA LEU A 42 6.46 -11.23 5.79
C LEU A 42 6.08 -11.30 4.32
N ILE A 43 6.11 -10.19 3.59
CA ILE A 43 5.73 -10.20 2.17
C ILE A 43 6.67 -11.06 1.32
N PRO A 44 8.00 -10.94 1.42
CA PRO A 44 8.90 -11.81 0.66
C PRO A 44 8.71 -13.29 0.96
N ASN A 45 8.30 -13.62 2.18
CA ASN A 45 8.03 -15.00 2.59
C ASN A 45 6.61 -15.46 2.27
N LYS A 46 5.79 -14.60 1.67
CA LYS A 46 4.39 -14.85 1.34
C LYS A 46 3.55 -15.23 2.55
N GLU A 47 3.85 -14.63 3.69
CA GLU A 47 3.19 -14.94 4.96
C GLU A 47 2.09 -13.93 5.33
N TRP A 48 1.76 -12.98 4.45
CA TRP A 48 0.74 -11.96 4.75
C TRP A 48 -0.17 -11.69 3.56
N ASN A 49 -0.83 -12.71 3.05
CA ASN A 49 -1.78 -12.57 1.93
C ASN A 49 -3.00 -11.72 2.31
N GLU A 50 -3.40 -11.75 3.57
CA GLU A 50 -4.55 -10.98 4.08
C GLU A 50 -4.34 -9.48 3.93
N LEU A 51 -3.09 -9.03 3.96
CA LEU A 51 -2.76 -7.62 3.76
C LEU A 51 -3.16 -7.15 2.36
N PHE A 52 -2.88 -7.97 1.34
CA PHE A 52 -3.28 -7.67 -0.03
C PHE A 52 -4.80 -7.67 -0.18
N GLN A 53 -5.48 -8.63 0.44
CA GLN A 53 -6.94 -8.70 0.43
C GLN A 53 -7.56 -7.46 1.07
N PHE A 54 -7.04 -7.05 2.21
CA PHE A 54 -7.44 -5.82 2.88
C PHE A 54 -7.28 -4.62 1.94
N PHE A 55 -6.11 -4.48 1.35
CA PHE A 55 -5.80 -3.37 0.45
C PHE A 55 -6.78 -3.33 -0.73
N PHE A 56 -6.98 -4.46 -1.41
CA PHE A 56 -7.85 -4.51 -2.58
C PHE A 56 -9.31 -4.24 -2.22
N ASN A 57 -9.79 -4.79 -1.12
CA ASN A 57 -11.15 -4.58 -0.67
C ASN A 57 -11.41 -3.10 -0.35
N TYR A 58 -10.50 -2.47 0.37
CA TYR A 58 -10.65 -1.07 0.77
C TYR A 58 -10.45 -0.11 -0.41
N SER A 59 -9.58 -0.46 -1.35
CA SER A 59 -9.39 0.34 -2.58
C SER A 59 -10.65 0.35 -3.45
N ASN A 60 -11.43 -0.71 -3.42
CA ASN A 60 -12.65 -0.85 -4.21
C ASN A 60 -13.90 -0.38 -3.47
N SER A 61 -13.77 0.07 -2.23
CA SER A 61 -14.88 0.61 -1.46
C SER A 61 -15.38 1.92 -2.07
N GLU A 62 -16.65 2.20 -1.89
CA GLU A 62 -17.25 3.48 -2.30
C GLU A 62 -17.00 4.59 -1.28
N LYS A 63 -16.58 4.23 -0.06
CA LYS A 63 -16.32 5.20 1.01
C LYS A 63 -14.94 5.82 0.82
N LEU A 64 -14.88 7.16 0.86
CA LEU A 64 -13.63 7.89 0.73
C LEU A 64 -12.60 7.47 1.79
N ILE A 65 -13.05 7.32 3.04
CA ILE A 65 -12.16 6.97 4.15
C ILE A 65 -11.49 5.61 3.92
N ASP A 66 -12.22 4.64 3.37
CA ASP A 66 -11.66 3.31 3.07
C ASP A 66 -10.59 3.40 2.00
N LYS A 67 -10.85 4.18 0.94
CA LYS A 67 -9.87 4.40 -0.13
C LYS A 67 -8.62 5.10 0.39
N GLU A 68 -8.79 6.08 1.27
CA GLU A 68 -7.64 6.76 1.89
C GLU A 68 -6.80 5.79 2.72
N LEU A 69 -7.45 4.93 3.52
CA LEU A 69 -6.76 3.92 4.31
C LEU A 69 -5.94 2.98 3.43
N ALA A 70 -6.54 2.51 2.34
CA ALA A 70 -5.85 1.62 1.40
C ALA A 70 -4.64 2.30 0.78
N MET A 71 -4.75 3.57 0.39
CA MET A 71 -3.65 4.29 -0.23
C MET A 71 -2.54 4.66 0.76
N ILE A 72 -2.89 5.00 2.00
CA ILE A 72 -1.89 5.21 3.05
C ILE A 72 -1.08 3.94 3.24
N LEU A 73 -1.76 2.80 3.32
CA LEU A 73 -1.09 1.52 3.48
C LEU A 73 -0.21 1.20 2.27
N LEU A 74 -0.74 1.34 1.07
CA LEU A 74 0.02 1.09 -0.16
C LEU A 74 1.28 1.94 -0.23
N SER A 75 1.18 3.23 0.11
CA SER A 75 2.32 4.13 0.07
C SER A 75 3.46 3.68 0.99
N VAL A 76 3.14 2.93 2.04
CA VAL A 76 4.13 2.42 2.99
C VAL A 76 4.69 1.07 2.53
N ILE A 77 3.85 0.17 2.04
CA ILE A 77 4.26 -1.22 1.75
C ILE A 77 4.82 -1.41 0.35
N ILE A 78 4.56 -0.48 -0.57
CA ILE A 78 4.94 -0.65 -2.00
C ILE A 78 6.46 -0.86 -2.17
N GLU A 79 7.26 -0.22 -1.35
CA GLU A 79 8.72 -0.34 -1.43
C GLU A 79 9.23 -1.74 -1.04
N TYR A 80 8.42 -2.51 -0.33
CA TYR A 80 8.79 -3.85 0.11
C TYR A 80 8.34 -4.95 -0.85
N PHE A 81 7.59 -4.58 -1.89
CA PHE A 81 7.20 -5.53 -2.94
C PHE A 81 8.42 -5.91 -3.77
N SER A 82 8.54 -7.18 -4.12
CA SER A 82 9.51 -7.62 -5.11
C SER A 82 9.06 -7.19 -6.50
N VAL A 83 9.99 -7.22 -7.48
CA VAL A 83 9.65 -6.94 -8.86
C VAL A 83 8.58 -7.92 -9.36
N ASP A 84 8.68 -9.19 -8.96
CA ASP A 84 7.72 -10.21 -9.37
C ASP A 84 6.33 -9.96 -8.80
N GLU A 85 6.25 -9.51 -7.54
CA GLU A 85 4.97 -9.16 -6.93
C GLU A 85 4.34 -7.95 -7.61
N ILE A 86 5.12 -6.93 -7.94
CA ILE A 86 4.61 -5.76 -8.66
C ILE A 86 4.12 -6.18 -10.05
N LYS A 87 4.83 -7.07 -10.73
CA LYS A 87 4.39 -7.59 -12.01
C LYS A 87 3.09 -8.38 -11.90
N ALA A 88 2.98 -9.21 -10.86
CA ALA A 88 1.78 -10.02 -10.65
C ALA A 88 0.54 -9.18 -10.41
N TYR A 89 0.68 -8.06 -9.69
CA TYR A 89 -0.43 -7.17 -9.35
C TYR A 89 -0.48 -5.91 -10.21
N TYR A 90 0.35 -5.82 -11.24
CA TYR A 90 0.52 -4.60 -12.03
C TYR A 90 -0.79 -4.00 -12.51
N ASP A 91 -1.63 -4.78 -13.15
CA ASP A 91 -2.88 -4.27 -13.71
C ASP A 91 -3.80 -3.71 -12.64
N THR A 92 -3.91 -4.39 -11.52
CA THR A 92 -4.74 -3.95 -10.39
C THR A 92 -4.17 -2.68 -9.76
N LEU A 93 -2.88 -2.65 -9.49
CA LEU A 93 -2.21 -1.47 -8.91
C LEU A 93 -2.31 -0.28 -9.84
N ASN A 94 -2.10 -0.50 -11.14
CA ASN A 94 -2.18 0.57 -12.14
C ASN A 94 -3.56 1.20 -12.18
N LYS A 95 -4.61 0.37 -12.18
CA LYS A 95 -5.99 0.86 -12.17
C LYS A 95 -6.31 1.66 -10.92
N ILE A 96 -5.86 1.20 -9.77
CA ILE A 96 -6.09 1.88 -8.50
C ILE A 96 -5.38 3.23 -8.48
N ILE A 97 -4.09 3.26 -8.81
CA ILE A 97 -3.30 4.49 -8.83
C ILE A 97 -3.88 5.48 -9.84
N GLU A 98 -4.19 5.02 -11.05
CA GLU A 98 -4.77 5.88 -12.09
C GLU A 98 -6.11 6.46 -11.65
N SER A 99 -6.98 5.64 -11.09
CA SER A 99 -8.27 6.09 -10.57
C SER A 99 -8.12 7.17 -9.51
N HIS A 100 -7.15 7.01 -8.60
CA HIS A 100 -6.92 7.98 -7.54
C HIS A 100 -6.27 9.26 -8.05
N LEU A 101 -5.39 9.19 -9.06
CA LEU A 101 -4.82 10.37 -9.71
C LEU A 101 -5.90 11.21 -10.40
N GLN A 102 -6.94 10.57 -10.91
CA GLN A 102 -8.05 11.23 -11.57
C GLN A 102 -9.19 11.62 -10.62
N SER A 103 -9.06 11.29 -9.33
CA SER A 103 -10.08 11.57 -8.34
C SER A 103 -10.26 13.07 -8.13
N GLU A 104 -11.48 13.48 -7.80
CA GLU A 104 -11.79 14.86 -7.41
C GLU A 104 -11.35 15.16 -5.96
N HIS A 105 -10.98 14.13 -5.19
CA HIS A 105 -10.55 14.28 -3.81
C HIS A 105 -9.05 14.53 -3.73
N PRO A 106 -8.60 15.72 -3.28
CA PRO A 106 -7.17 16.05 -3.23
C PRO A 106 -6.34 15.07 -2.39
N SER A 107 -6.92 14.52 -1.31
CA SER A 107 -6.22 13.56 -0.46
C SER A 107 -5.83 12.30 -1.22
N LEU A 108 -6.72 11.76 -2.05
CA LEU A 108 -6.44 10.58 -2.85
C LEU A 108 -5.39 10.86 -3.93
N LYS A 109 -5.46 12.04 -4.56
CA LYS A 109 -4.44 12.46 -5.54
C LYS A 109 -3.06 12.53 -4.90
N THR A 110 -2.97 13.18 -3.73
CA THR A 110 -1.71 13.33 -3.01
C THR A 110 -1.11 11.98 -2.66
N LEU A 111 -1.91 11.06 -2.12
CA LEU A 111 -1.46 9.73 -1.75
C LEU A 111 -1.01 8.92 -2.98
N ALA A 112 -1.72 9.05 -4.09
CA ALA A 112 -1.34 8.38 -5.34
C ALA A 112 -0.01 8.91 -5.87
N ILE A 113 0.20 10.23 -5.84
CA ILE A 113 1.46 10.86 -6.24
C ILE A 113 2.61 10.38 -5.36
N GLU A 114 2.40 10.35 -4.04
CA GLU A 114 3.40 9.84 -3.09
C GLU A 114 3.77 8.39 -3.40
N THR A 115 2.78 7.56 -3.75
CA THR A 115 3.01 6.15 -4.10
C THR A 115 3.86 6.02 -5.36
N VAL A 116 3.54 6.80 -6.41
CA VAL A 116 4.33 6.81 -7.65
C VAL A 116 5.75 7.27 -7.38
N ASN A 117 5.93 8.31 -6.57
CA ASN A 117 7.25 8.80 -6.19
C ASN A 117 8.07 7.73 -5.46
N LYS A 118 7.46 6.98 -4.57
CA LYS A 118 8.15 5.89 -3.87
C LYS A 118 8.58 4.79 -4.81
N ILE A 119 7.74 4.42 -5.78
CA ILE A 119 8.11 3.47 -6.82
C ILE A 119 9.34 3.97 -7.58
N ALA A 120 9.34 5.25 -7.95
CA ALA A 120 10.43 5.86 -8.72
C ALA A 120 11.75 5.92 -7.93
N GLN A 121 11.70 5.99 -6.61
CA GLN A 121 12.87 6.11 -5.75
C GLN A 121 13.49 4.77 -5.33
N THR A 122 12.85 3.64 -5.66
CA THR A 122 13.37 2.33 -5.27
C THR A 122 14.47 1.86 -6.24
N PRO A 123 15.36 0.95 -5.80
CA PRO A 123 16.33 0.32 -6.72
C PRO A 123 15.67 -0.46 -7.85
N LYS A 124 14.41 -0.77 -7.72
CA LYS A 124 13.60 -1.46 -8.73
C LYS A 124 13.04 -0.50 -9.77
N ALA A 125 13.27 0.81 -9.61
CA ALA A 125 12.62 1.86 -10.40
C ALA A 125 12.80 1.69 -11.89
N VAL A 126 14.00 1.31 -12.33
CA VAL A 126 14.30 1.16 -13.77
C VAL A 126 13.35 0.16 -14.42
N LYS A 127 13.04 -0.94 -13.73
CA LYS A 127 12.15 -1.97 -14.25
C LYS A 127 10.68 -1.59 -14.12
N ILE A 128 10.33 -0.84 -13.08
CA ILE A 128 8.95 -0.49 -12.77
C ILE A 128 8.50 0.75 -13.54
N LEU A 129 9.37 1.76 -13.68
CA LEU A 129 9.05 3.01 -14.36
C LEU A 129 8.59 2.81 -15.79
N LYS A 130 9.14 1.82 -16.49
CA LYS A 130 8.68 1.49 -17.84
C LYS A 130 7.20 1.15 -17.88
N LYS A 131 6.69 0.54 -16.80
CA LYS A 131 5.28 0.14 -16.70
C LYS A 131 4.38 1.27 -16.26
N TYR A 132 4.91 2.22 -15.48
CA TYR A 132 4.13 3.33 -14.94
C TYR A 132 4.33 4.65 -15.70
N LYS A 133 5.12 4.64 -16.78
CA LYS A 133 5.40 5.87 -17.51
C LYS A 133 4.14 6.53 -18.07
N ASN A 134 3.11 5.76 -18.36
CA ASN A 134 1.83 6.29 -18.84
C ASN A 134 1.07 7.06 -17.76
N LEU A 135 1.45 6.92 -16.48
CA LEU A 135 0.88 7.67 -15.37
C LEU A 135 1.58 9.00 -15.13
N ILE A 136 2.80 9.17 -15.64
CA ILE A 136 3.60 10.38 -15.43
C ILE A 136 2.88 11.65 -15.88
N PRO A 137 2.20 11.70 -17.03
CA PRO A 137 1.44 12.89 -17.44
C PRO A 137 0.33 13.25 -16.45
N LEU A 138 -0.21 12.29 -15.70
CA LEU A 138 -1.27 12.53 -14.71
C LEU A 138 -0.69 13.15 -13.42
N VAL A 139 0.59 12.93 -13.16
CA VAL A 139 1.30 13.48 -11.99
C VAL A 139 1.76 14.92 -12.27
N LEU A 140 2.19 15.18 -13.48
CA LEU A 140 2.63 16.49 -13.92
C LEU A 140 1.45 17.39 -14.23
#